data_b7fd0cc7a633862f9b9b136693804b9e
#
_entry.id   b7fd0cc7a633862f9b9b136693804b9e
#
_cell.length_a   1.000
_cell.length_b   1.000
_cell.length_c   1.000
_cell.angle_alpha   90.00
_cell.angle_beta   90.00
_cell.angle_gamma   90.00
#
_symmetry.space_group_name_H-M   'P 1'
#
loop_
_entity.id
_entity.type
_entity.pdbx_description
1 polymer ?
#
loop_
_entity_poly.entity_id
_entity_poly.type
_entity_poly.pdbx_seq_one_letter_code
_entity_poly.pdbx_strand_id
1 'polypeptide(L)'
;MTNIRETRTKRKYELKQRAEEMAKTHQRITEAAIELHGTVGPSRTTMSAVAERAGVERRTLYRHFPTEADLFEACSTHYFTANPWPDLDNWRAVRDPQQRLELALDELYAYYERTEPMLSNVLRDAELVDSARDAVAPLHAYLDEAAEILTVGRKARGRRRKLLEGALRHALDFSTWHSLAANGIDRSDAAKLSAALVSAC
;
A
#
# COMPACT_ATOMS: atom_id res chain seq x y z
N MET A 1 46.43 32.56 12.19
CA MET A 1 46.09 31.14 11.80
C MET A 1 44.68 30.71 12.21
N THR A 2 43.75 31.58 12.54
CA THR A 2 42.41 31.27 13.11
C THR A 2 41.30 31.07 12.04
N ASN A 3 41.54 31.42 10.78
CA ASN A 3 40.45 31.58 9.78
C ASN A 3 40.04 30.31 9.02
N ILE A 4 40.86 29.28 8.95
CA ILE A 4 40.59 28.07 8.13
C ILE A 4 39.62 27.11 8.85
N ARG A 5 39.67 27.04 10.16
CA ARG A 5 38.82 26.13 10.97
C ARG A 5 37.40 26.64 11.07
N GLU A 6 37.22 27.95 11.20
CA GLU A 6 35.88 28.60 11.23
C GLU A 6 35.16 28.51 9.88
N THR A 7 35.86 28.76 8.77
CA THR A 7 35.28 28.62 7.43
C THR A 7 34.88 27.19 7.11
N ARG A 8 35.63 26.19 7.57
CA ARG A 8 35.29 24.76 7.40
C ARG A 8 34.06 24.36 8.22
N THR A 9 33.92 24.87 9.44
CA THR A 9 32.75 24.61 10.30
C THR A 9 31.50 25.28 9.75
N LYS A 10 31.59 26.52 9.29
CA LYS A 10 30.49 27.27 8.65
C LYS A 10 30.01 26.57 7.38
N ARG A 11 30.95 26.16 6.50
CA ARG A 11 30.63 25.43 5.27
C ARG A 11 29.94 24.08 5.55
N LYS A 12 30.36 23.35 6.59
CA LYS A 12 29.73 22.09 7.00
C LYS A 12 28.31 22.32 7.53
N TYR A 13 28.10 23.40 8.27
CA TYR A 13 26.79 23.79 8.75
C TYR A 13 25.82 24.17 7.61
N GLU A 14 26.27 24.99 6.67
CA GLU A 14 25.49 25.39 5.48
C GLU A 14 25.13 24.20 4.60
N LEU A 15 26.04 23.24 4.43
CA LEU A 15 25.78 22.00 3.69
C LEU A 15 24.72 21.13 4.39
N LYS A 16 24.78 21.01 5.71
CA LYS A 16 23.80 20.28 6.50
C LYS A 16 22.42 20.94 6.39
N GLN A 17 22.33 22.24 6.54
CA GLN A 17 21.09 22.99 6.42
C GLN A 17 20.44 22.84 5.03
N ARG A 18 21.25 22.94 3.97
CA ARG A 18 20.75 22.68 2.60
C ARG A 18 20.26 21.25 2.40
N ALA A 19 20.94 20.25 2.96
CA ALA A 19 20.51 18.87 2.89
C ALA A 19 19.17 18.65 3.62
N GLU A 20 19.00 19.29 4.80
CA GLU A 20 17.74 19.24 5.55
C GLU A 20 16.59 19.92 4.80
N GLU A 21 16.83 21.05 4.15
CA GLU A 21 15.82 21.76 3.34
C GLU A 21 15.45 20.94 2.08
N MET A 22 16.44 20.30 1.45
CA MET A 22 16.17 19.38 0.34
C MET A 22 15.32 18.19 0.79
N ALA A 23 15.64 17.57 1.92
CA ALA A 23 14.86 16.46 2.47
C ALA A 23 13.42 16.86 2.79
N LYS A 24 13.22 18.02 3.42
CA LYS A 24 11.88 18.57 3.69
C LYS A 24 11.08 18.85 2.42
N THR A 25 11.74 19.36 1.38
CA THR A 25 11.08 19.61 0.11
C THR A 25 10.70 18.32 -0.59
N HIS A 26 11.60 17.33 -0.59
CA HIS A 26 11.33 16.00 -1.12
C HIS A 26 10.11 15.36 -0.42
N GLN A 27 10.09 15.40 0.90
CA GLN A 27 8.97 14.88 1.70
C GLN A 27 7.64 15.58 1.36
N ARG A 28 7.61 16.92 1.30
CA ARG A 28 6.40 17.66 0.93
C ARG A 28 5.84 17.27 -0.45
N ILE A 29 6.73 17.05 -1.43
CA ILE A 29 6.32 16.64 -2.78
C ILE A 29 5.74 15.22 -2.72
N THR A 30 6.38 14.31 -2.00
CA THR A 30 5.90 12.93 -1.80
C THR A 30 4.53 12.91 -1.12
N GLU A 31 4.34 13.67 -0.04
CA GLU A 31 3.07 13.77 0.69
C GLU A 31 1.94 14.37 -0.19
N ALA A 32 2.25 15.39 -0.97
CA ALA A 32 1.30 15.98 -1.91
C ALA A 32 0.85 14.99 -2.99
N ALA A 33 1.75 14.17 -3.50
CA ALA A 33 1.42 13.12 -4.45
C ALA A 33 0.56 12.01 -3.81
N ILE A 34 0.89 11.57 -2.60
CA ILE A 34 0.09 10.60 -1.85
C ILE A 34 -1.34 11.10 -1.64
N GLU A 35 -1.50 12.36 -1.25
CA GLU A 35 -2.82 12.96 -1.07
C GLU A 35 -3.63 12.97 -2.38
N LEU A 36 -3.01 13.36 -3.49
CA LEU A 36 -3.67 13.34 -4.80
C LEU A 36 -4.02 11.93 -5.27
N HIS A 37 -3.12 10.96 -5.07
CA HIS A 37 -3.41 9.56 -5.39
C HIS A 37 -4.59 9.02 -4.56
N GLY A 38 -4.66 9.36 -3.28
CA GLY A 38 -5.76 8.96 -2.40
C GLY A 38 -7.08 9.69 -2.64
N THR A 39 -7.07 10.86 -3.30
CA THR A 39 -8.29 11.66 -3.55
C THR A 39 -8.82 11.52 -4.97
N VAL A 40 -7.98 11.79 -5.97
CA VAL A 40 -8.39 11.77 -7.38
C VAL A 40 -7.89 10.55 -8.16
N GLY A 41 -6.88 9.89 -7.64
CA GLY A 41 -6.23 8.71 -8.23
C GLY A 41 -5.02 9.04 -9.12
N PRO A 42 -4.14 8.02 -9.34
CA PRO A 42 -2.94 8.15 -10.17
C PRO A 42 -3.21 8.67 -11.58
N SER A 43 -4.23 8.15 -12.25
CA SER A 43 -4.57 8.50 -13.65
C SER A 43 -4.96 9.98 -13.84
N ARG A 44 -5.35 10.67 -12.77
CA ARG A 44 -5.73 12.09 -12.77
C ARG A 44 -4.69 12.98 -12.08
N THR A 45 -3.62 12.41 -11.57
CA THR A 45 -2.55 13.13 -10.89
C THR A 45 -1.47 13.50 -11.89
N THR A 46 -1.22 14.80 -12.07
CA THR A 46 -0.15 15.30 -12.95
C THR A 46 1.00 15.87 -12.12
N MET A 47 2.23 15.87 -12.67
CA MET A 47 3.39 16.52 -12.03
C MET A 47 3.13 18.00 -11.73
N SER A 48 2.30 18.67 -12.53
CA SER A 48 1.91 20.07 -12.29
C SER A 48 1.01 20.20 -11.07
N ALA A 49 0.00 19.34 -10.94
CA ALA A 49 -0.88 19.32 -9.77
C ALA A 49 -0.13 18.99 -8.48
N VAL A 50 0.82 18.06 -8.55
CA VAL A 50 1.69 17.73 -7.40
C VAL A 50 2.56 18.93 -7.01
N ALA A 51 3.18 19.64 -7.98
CA ALA A 51 3.99 20.82 -7.69
C ALA A 51 3.16 21.94 -7.05
N GLU A 52 1.97 22.18 -7.55
CA GLU A 52 1.01 23.15 -6.99
C GLU A 52 0.60 22.76 -5.56
N ARG A 53 0.21 21.49 -5.35
CA ARG A 53 -0.21 20.99 -4.04
C ARG A 53 0.93 21.03 -3.01
N ALA A 54 2.17 20.75 -3.43
CA ALA A 54 3.37 20.84 -2.60
C ALA A 54 3.85 22.28 -2.36
N GLY A 55 3.30 23.28 -3.04
CA GLY A 55 3.76 24.66 -2.97
C GLY A 55 5.19 24.83 -3.49
N VAL A 56 5.54 24.18 -4.60
CA VAL A 56 6.85 24.29 -5.24
C VAL A 56 6.73 24.57 -6.72
N GLU A 57 7.76 25.18 -7.31
CA GLU A 57 7.84 25.32 -8.76
C GLU A 57 8.06 23.97 -9.45
N ARG A 58 7.51 23.76 -10.65
CA ARG A 58 7.73 22.55 -11.46
C ARG A 58 9.20 22.19 -11.62
N ARG A 59 10.06 23.19 -11.83
CA ARG A 59 11.51 22.98 -11.94
C ARG A 59 12.10 22.38 -10.65
N THR A 60 11.59 22.78 -9.50
CA THR A 60 12.01 22.22 -8.21
C THR A 60 11.54 20.78 -8.07
N LEU A 61 10.30 20.47 -8.46
CA LEU A 61 9.78 19.11 -8.46
C LEU A 61 10.66 18.19 -9.34
N TYR A 62 10.91 18.56 -10.61
CA TYR A 62 11.73 17.75 -11.52
C TYR A 62 13.20 17.59 -11.08
N ARG A 63 13.71 18.49 -10.24
CA ARG A 63 15.02 18.32 -9.63
C ARG A 63 15.03 17.22 -8.57
N HIS A 64 13.91 17.00 -7.86
CA HIS A 64 13.76 15.96 -6.86
C HIS A 64 13.30 14.63 -7.47
N PHE A 65 12.43 14.69 -8.44
CA PHE A 65 11.83 13.56 -9.13
C PHE A 65 11.89 13.80 -10.64
N PRO A 66 12.95 13.33 -11.30
CA PRO A 66 13.15 13.53 -12.75
C PRO A 66 12.03 12.94 -13.59
N THR A 67 11.43 11.84 -13.15
CA THR A 67 10.32 11.15 -13.82
C THR A 67 9.10 10.97 -12.91
N GLU A 68 7.95 10.71 -13.51
CA GLU A 68 6.74 10.32 -12.77
C GLU A 68 6.94 8.99 -12.02
N ALA A 69 7.71 8.06 -12.59
CA ALA A 69 8.02 6.78 -11.96
C ALA A 69 8.83 6.97 -10.67
N ASP A 70 9.84 7.86 -10.65
CA ASP A 70 10.62 8.16 -9.45
C ASP A 70 9.73 8.71 -8.31
N LEU A 71 8.79 9.59 -8.66
CA LEU A 71 7.82 10.12 -7.71
C LEU A 71 6.88 9.02 -7.19
N PHE A 72 6.40 8.17 -8.09
CA PHE A 72 5.48 7.08 -7.74
C PHE A 72 6.14 6.05 -6.83
N GLU A 73 7.39 5.68 -7.09
CA GLU A 73 8.19 4.78 -6.24
C GLU A 73 8.36 5.36 -4.83
N ALA A 74 8.74 6.65 -4.73
CA ALA A 74 8.88 7.32 -3.44
C ALA A 74 7.55 7.39 -2.67
N CYS A 75 6.44 7.69 -3.36
CA CYS A 75 5.10 7.71 -2.78
C CYS A 75 4.70 6.33 -2.25
N SER A 76 4.88 5.28 -3.06
CA SER A 76 4.54 3.90 -2.69
C SER A 76 5.34 3.45 -1.49
N THR A 77 6.65 3.66 -1.50
CA THR A 77 7.54 3.31 -0.37
C THR A 77 7.11 4.03 0.91
N HIS A 78 6.85 5.34 0.84
CA HIS A 78 6.41 6.13 1.99
C HIS A 78 5.06 5.64 2.51
N TYR A 79 4.10 5.42 1.61
CA TYR A 79 2.74 5.00 1.96
C TYR A 79 2.71 3.62 2.62
N PHE A 80 3.39 2.62 2.05
CA PHE A 80 3.44 1.27 2.62
C PHE A 80 4.24 1.19 3.92
N THR A 81 5.26 2.05 4.10
CA THR A 81 5.97 2.17 5.39
C THR A 81 5.04 2.71 6.49
N ALA A 82 4.20 3.68 6.16
CA ALA A 82 3.23 4.26 7.10
C ALA A 82 1.99 3.36 7.31
N ASN A 83 1.68 2.48 6.35
CA ASN A 83 0.54 1.58 6.36
C ASN A 83 0.99 0.15 6.09
N PRO A 84 1.69 -0.50 7.05
CA PRO A 84 2.16 -1.87 6.86
C PRO A 84 1.00 -2.85 6.73
N TRP A 85 1.19 -3.86 5.90
CA TRP A 85 0.27 -5.00 5.79
C TRP A 85 0.27 -5.81 7.08
N PRO A 86 -0.79 -6.60 7.35
CA PRO A 86 -0.81 -7.57 8.44
C PRO A 86 0.39 -8.53 8.36
N ASP A 87 0.90 -8.92 9.53
CA ASP A 87 2.07 -9.79 9.61
C ASP A 87 1.67 -11.25 9.34
N LEU A 88 2.14 -11.81 8.24
CA LEU A 88 1.87 -13.19 7.85
C LEU A 88 2.40 -14.23 8.85
N ASP A 89 3.42 -13.92 9.64
CA ASP A 89 3.97 -14.82 10.65
C ASP A 89 2.99 -15.00 11.82
N ASN A 90 2.19 -13.98 12.14
CA ASN A 90 1.09 -14.12 13.10
C ASN A 90 0.07 -15.18 12.63
N TRP A 91 -0.25 -15.20 11.34
CA TRP A 91 -1.17 -16.17 10.77
C TRP A 91 -0.56 -17.58 10.74
N ARG A 92 0.73 -17.72 10.38
CA ARG A 92 1.46 -19.01 10.40
C ARG A 92 1.48 -19.63 11.79
N ALA A 93 1.53 -18.83 12.84
CA ALA A 93 1.56 -19.31 14.22
C ALA A 93 0.22 -19.96 14.66
N VAL A 94 -0.91 -19.64 14.04
CA VAL A 94 -2.22 -20.20 14.36
C VAL A 94 -2.36 -21.61 13.75
N ARG A 95 -2.45 -22.63 14.60
CA ARG A 95 -2.48 -24.04 14.17
C ARG A 95 -3.80 -24.44 13.52
N ASP A 96 -4.92 -23.98 14.09
CA ASP A 96 -6.25 -24.28 13.56
C ASP A 96 -6.52 -23.52 12.27
N PRO A 97 -6.82 -24.20 11.14
CA PRO A 97 -6.99 -23.54 9.86
C PRO A 97 -8.21 -22.60 9.79
N GLN A 98 -9.23 -22.84 10.60
CA GLN A 98 -10.41 -22.00 10.63
C GLN A 98 -10.17 -20.71 11.42
N GLN A 99 -9.57 -20.83 12.61
CA GLN A 99 -9.18 -19.67 13.41
C GLN A 99 -8.13 -18.80 12.68
N ARG A 100 -7.19 -19.44 11.97
CA ARG A 100 -6.23 -18.74 11.11
C ARG A 100 -6.92 -17.90 10.03
N LEU A 101 -7.91 -18.47 9.35
CA LEU A 101 -8.68 -17.76 8.32
C LEU A 101 -9.46 -16.57 8.91
N GLU A 102 -10.14 -16.77 10.02
CA GLU A 102 -10.91 -15.72 10.69
C GLU A 102 -10.02 -14.56 11.14
N LEU A 103 -8.86 -14.87 11.76
CA LEU A 103 -7.87 -13.87 12.13
C LEU A 103 -7.36 -13.11 10.90
N ALA A 104 -6.96 -13.84 9.86
CA ALA A 104 -6.41 -13.24 8.64
C ALA A 104 -7.39 -12.29 7.96
N LEU A 105 -8.66 -12.69 7.84
CA LEU A 105 -9.67 -11.84 7.21
C LEU A 105 -10.01 -10.62 8.09
N ASP A 106 -10.07 -10.76 9.41
CA ASP A 106 -10.32 -9.62 10.30
C ASP A 106 -9.19 -8.58 10.21
N GLU A 107 -7.92 -9.02 10.28
CA GLU A 107 -6.76 -8.13 10.17
C GLU A 107 -6.63 -7.51 8.78
N LEU A 108 -6.84 -8.28 7.71
CA LEU A 108 -6.77 -7.80 6.34
C LEU A 108 -7.89 -6.80 6.03
N TYR A 109 -9.11 -7.07 6.48
CA TYR A 109 -10.24 -6.16 6.28
C TYR A 109 -10.09 -4.88 7.11
N ALA A 110 -9.46 -4.95 8.29
CA ALA A 110 -9.05 -3.76 9.04
C ALA A 110 -8.00 -2.92 8.29
N TYR A 111 -7.08 -3.57 7.58
CA TYR A 111 -6.14 -2.88 6.70
C TYR A 111 -6.88 -2.22 5.53
N TYR A 112 -7.78 -2.91 4.87
CA TYR A 112 -8.58 -2.38 3.76
C TYR A 112 -9.45 -1.20 4.18
N GLU A 113 -10.15 -1.29 5.32
CA GLU A 113 -10.95 -0.20 5.87
C GLU A 113 -10.11 1.07 6.08
N ARG A 114 -8.91 0.94 6.64
CA ARG A 114 -8.00 2.05 6.90
C ARG A 114 -7.42 2.67 5.63
N THR A 115 -7.22 1.87 4.59
CA THR A 115 -6.52 2.26 3.36
C THR A 115 -7.44 2.39 2.14
N GLU A 116 -8.75 2.25 2.34
CA GLU A 116 -9.78 2.19 1.29
C GLU A 116 -9.66 3.29 0.23
N PRO A 117 -9.54 4.60 0.56
CA PRO A 117 -9.50 5.64 -0.46
C PRO A 117 -8.30 5.51 -1.41
N MET A 118 -7.13 5.13 -0.87
CA MET A 118 -5.92 4.90 -1.66
C MET A 118 -6.04 3.66 -2.52
N LEU A 119 -6.43 2.53 -1.92
CA LEU A 119 -6.53 1.25 -2.63
C LEU A 119 -7.59 1.29 -3.74
N SER A 120 -8.76 1.87 -3.48
CA SER A 120 -9.80 2.05 -4.49
C SER A 120 -9.31 2.80 -5.72
N ASN A 121 -8.57 3.88 -5.50
CA ASN A 121 -8.05 4.72 -6.59
C ASN A 121 -6.89 4.03 -7.34
N VAL A 122 -5.93 3.45 -6.60
CA VAL A 122 -4.75 2.84 -7.21
C VAL A 122 -5.11 1.55 -7.96
N LEU A 123 -5.96 0.68 -7.38
CA LEU A 123 -6.41 -0.55 -8.03
C LEU A 123 -7.26 -0.26 -9.28
N ARG A 124 -8.16 0.75 -9.22
CA ARG A 124 -8.92 1.20 -10.39
C ARG A 124 -7.99 1.66 -11.53
N ASP A 125 -6.95 2.41 -11.18
CA ASP A 125 -6.09 3.05 -12.17
C ASP A 125 -4.91 2.16 -12.62
N ALA A 126 -4.68 1.01 -11.98
CA ALA A 126 -3.61 0.06 -12.32
C ALA A 126 -3.72 -0.51 -13.75
N GLU A 127 -4.92 -0.54 -14.33
CA GLU A 127 -5.11 -0.95 -15.73
C GLU A 127 -4.72 0.15 -16.73
N LEU A 128 -4.69 1.41 -16.28
CA LEU A 128 -4.50 2.60 -17.12
C LEU A 128 -3.10 3.18 -17.02
N VAL A 129 -2.41 2.97 -15.88
CA VAL A 129 -1.15 3.62 -15.53
C VAL A 129 -0.13 2.56 -15.13
N ASP A 130 0.97 2.43 -15.88
CA ASP A 130 1.99 1.41 -15.65
C ASP A 130 2.62 1.51 -14.26
N SER A 131 2.94 2.73 -13.78
CA SER A 131 3.49 2.93 -12.44
C SER A 131 2.50 2.56 -11.32
N ALA A 132 1.19 2.69 -11.54
CA ALA A 132 0.18 2.19 -10.61
C ALA A 132 0.12 0.65 -10.61
N ARG A 133 0.25 0.03 -11.78
CA ARG A 133 0.33 -1.44 -11.91
C ARG A 133 1.55 -2.00 -11.18
N ASP A 134 2.70 -1.37 -11.35
CA ASP A 134 3.94 -1.78 -10.68
C ASP A 134 3.82 -1.62 -9.15
N ALA A 135 3.15 -0.58 -8.68
CA ALA A 135 2.95 -0.33 -7.25
C ALA A 135 2.02 -1.35 -6.57
N VAL A 136 1.07 -1.97 -7.29
CA VAL A 136 0.19 -3.00 -6.72
C VAL A 136 0.77 -4.41 -6.80
N ALA A 137 1.83 -4.63 -7.58
CA ALA A 137 2.46 -5.94 -7.72
C ALA A 137 2.91 -6.54 -6.36
N PRO A 138 3.53 -5.78 -5.43
CA PRO A 138 3.86 -6.30 -4.11
C PRO A 138 2.63 -6.71 -3.27
N LEU A 139 1.50 -6.00 -3.41
CA LEU A 139 0.24 -6.39 -2.76
C LEU A 139 -0.25 -7.74 -3.29
N HIS A 140 -0.22 -7.94 -4.61
CA HIS A 140 -0.62 -9.22 -5.20
C HIS A 140 0.29 -10.36 -4.71
N ALA A 141 1.60 -10.16 -4.65
CA ALA A 141 2.55 -11.15 -4.12
C ALA A 141 2.26 -11.48 -2.64
N TYR A 142 1.97 -10.47 -1.82
CA TYR A 142 1.56 -10.65 -0.43
C TYR A 142 0.26 -11.47 -0.31
N LEU A 143 -0.76 -11.19 -1.14
CA LEU A 143 -2.02 -11.93 -1.13
C LEU A 143 -1.87 -13.37 -1.63
N ASP A 144 -0.97 -13.62 -2.58
CA ASP A 144 -0.64 -14.97 -3.02
C ASP A 144 0.00 -15.79 -1.90
N GLU A 145 0.97 -15.22 -1.19
CA GLU A 145 1.59 -15.85 -0.01
C GLU A 145 0.57 -16.08 1.12
N ALA A 146 -0.30 -15.11 1.37
CA ALA A 146 -1.40 -15.23 2.31
C ALA A 146 -2.32 -16.43 1.97
N ALA A 147 -2.70 -16.58 0.70
CA ALA A 147 -3.53 -17.69 0.26
C ALA A 147 -2.85 -19.05 0.46
N GLU A 148 -1.53 -19.14 0.23
CA GLU A 148 -0.75 -20.35 0.51
C GLU A 148 -0.79 -20.72 1.99
N ILE A 149 -0.54 -19.74 2.87
CA ILE A 149 -0.58 -19.94 4.34
C ILE A 149 -1.95 -20.43 4.79
N LEU A 150 -3.02 -19.85 4.26
CA LEU A 150 -4.39 -20.20 4.61
C LEU A 150 -4.83 -21.58 4.06
N THR A 151 -4.13 -22.13 3.09
CA THR A 151 -4.36 -23.48 2.57
C THR A 151 -3.78 -24.57 3.48
N VAL A 152 -2.75 -24.25 4.29
CA VAL A 152 -2.07 -25.20 5.15
C VAL A 152 -3.01 -25.83 6.19
N GLY A 153 -2.96 -27.15 6.31
CA GLY A 153 -3.78 -27.91 7.27
C GLY A 153 -5.20 -28.26 6.77
N ARG A 154 -5.63 -27.74 5.61
CA ARG A 154 -6.93 -28.05 5.01
C ARG A 154 -6.83 -29.32 4.15
N LYS A 155 -7.67 -30.32 4.42
CA LYS A 155 -7.64 -31.63 3.75
C LYS A 155 -8.44 -31.62 2.45
N ALA A 156 -8.09 -30.74 1.50
CA ALA A 156 -8.73 -30.67 0.18
C ALA A 156 -7.81 -31.26 -0.91
N ARG A 157 -8.37 -32.03 -1.87
CA ARG A 157 -7.63 -32.63 -3.00
C ARG A 157 -8.42 -32.46 -4.30
N GLY A 158 -7.72 -32.53 -5.42
CA GLY A 158 -8.32 -32.47 -6.74
C GLY A 158 -9.19 -31.23 -6.96
N ARG A 159 -10.43 -31.41 -7.43
CA ARG A 159 -11.37 -30.32 -7.70
C ARG A 159 -11.66 -29.48 -6.44
N ARG A 160 -11.82 -30.12 -5.28
CA ARG A 160 -12.09 -29.42 -4.02
C ARG A 160 -10.96 -28.50 -3.61
N ARG A 161 -9.71 -28.89 -3.85
CA ARG A 161 -8.54 -28.03 -3.60
C ARG A 161 -8.58 -26.77 -4.48
N LYS A 162 -8.88 -26.93 -5.79
CA LYS A 162 -9.02 -25.77 -6.69
C LYS A 162 -10.12 -24.81 -6.27
N LEU A 163 -11.25 -25.33 -5.81
CA LEU A 163 -12.35 -24.50 -5.30
C LEU A 163 -11.95 -23.73 -4.03
N LEU A 164 -11.29 -24.42 -3.10
CA LEU A 164 -10.76 -23.80 -1.88
C LEU A 164 -9.75 -22.68 -2.18
N GLU A 165 -8.78 -22.93 -3.06
CA GLU A 165 -7.79 -21.93 -3.48
C GLU A 165 -8.46 -20.71 -4.14
N GLY A 166 -9.45 -20.94 -5.00
CA GLY A 166 -10.24 -19.86 -5.59
C GLY A 166 -11.07 -19.07 -4.57
N ALA A 167 -11.70 -19.76 -3.61
CA ALA A 167 -12.48 -19.13 -2.56
C ALA A 167 -11.59 -18.31 -1.62
N LEU A 168 -10.39 -18.81 -1.26
CA LEU A 168 -9.41 -18.06 -0.46
C LEU A 168 -8.95 -16.79 -1.18
N ARG A 169 -8.56 -16.88 -2.46
CA ARG A 169 -8.17 -15.70 -3.24
C ARG A 169 -9.30 -14.67 -3.33
N HIS A 170 -10.53 -15.14 -3.55
CA HIS A 170 -11.70 -14.27 -3.58
C HIS A 170 -11.95 -13.60 -2.22
N ALA A 171 -11.86 -14.33 -1.11
CA ALA A 171 -12.04 -13.77 0.22
C ALA A 171 -10.93 -12.76 0.61
N LEU A 172 -9.70 -12.94 0.11
CA LEU A 172 -8.58 -12.03 0.33
C LEU A 172 -8.63 -10.79 -0.58
N ASP A 173 -9.43 -10.80 -1.65
CA ASP A 173 -9.46 -9.70 -2.61
C ASP A 173 -10.10 -8.44 -2.03
N PHE A 174 -9.49 -7.28 -2.30
CA PHE A 174 -10.00 -5.98 -1.86
C PHE A 174 -11.42 -5.73 -2.35
N SER A 175 -11.76 -6.13 -3.57
CA SER A 175 -13.10 -5.92 -4.15
C SER A 175 -14.19 -6.69 -3.41
N THR A 176 -13.87 -7.85 -2.85
CA THR A 176 -14.79 -8.64 -2.01
C THR A 176 -15.16 -7.87 -0.75
N TRP A 177 -14.18 -7.43 0.01
CA TRP A 177 -14.41 -6.59 1.19
C TRP A 177 -15.15 -5.30 0.83
N HIS A 178 -14.67 -4.59 -0.19
CA HIS A 178 -15.25 -3.31 -0.61
C HIS A 178 -16.72 -3.44 -1.01
N SER A 179 -17.07 -4.51 -1.73
CA SER A 179 -18.48 -4.80 -2.08
C SER A 179 -19.34 -5.04 -0.84
N LEU A 180 -18.86 -5.78 0.16
CA LEU A 180 -19.58 -6.03 1.40
C LEU A 180 -19.76 -4.73 2.21
N ALA A 181 -18.70 -3.94 2.35
CA ALA A 181 -18.73 -2.65 3.04
C ALA A 181 -19.68 -1.65 2.36
N ALA A 182 -19.69 -1.58 1.02
CA ALA A 182 -20.60 -0.75 0.24
C ALA A 182 -22.08 -1.13 0.42
N ASN A 183 -22.38 -2.37 0.81
CA ASN A 183 -23.71 -2.84 1.17
C ASN A 183 -24.04 -2.69 2.67
N GLY A 184 -23.21 -1.98 3.43
CA GLY A 184 -23.44 -1.67 4.85
C GLY A 184 -23.10 -2.82 5.80
N ILE A 185 -22.36 -3.84 5.34
CA ILE A 185 -21.90 -4.93 6.19
C ILE A 185 -20.63 -4.44 6.90
N ASP A 186 -20.64 -4.46 8.22
CA ASP A 186 -19.48 -4.06 8.99
C ASP A 186 -18.30 -5.05 8.80
N ARG A 187 -17.08 -4.60 9.15
CA ARG A 187 -15.85 -5.37 8.95
C ARG A 187 -15.89 -6.76 9.58
N SER A 188 -16.37 -6.87 10.81
CA SER A 188 -16.39 -8.14 11.55
C SER A 188 -17.35 -9.14 10.90
N ASP A 189 -18.51 -8.69 10.49
CA ASP A 189 -19.51 -9.53 9.82
C ASP A 189 -19.08 -9.88 8.40
N ALA A 190 -18.41 -8.95 7.68
CA ALA A 190 -17.83 -9.23 6.37
C ALA A 190 -16.73 -10.32 6.46
N ALA A 191 -15.87 -10.25 7.47
CA ALA A 191 -14.82 -11.26 7.70
C ALA A 191 -15.44 -12.64 8.03
N LYS A 192 -16.40 -12.69 8.93
CA LYS A 192 -17.11 -13.95 9.28
C LYS A 192 -17.86 -14.55 8.09
N LEU A 193 -18.55 -13.73 7.30
CA LEU A 193 -19.26 -14.17 6.11
C LEU A 193 -18.30 -14.78 5.10
N SER A 194 -17.20 -14.09 4.81
CA SER A 194 -16.17 -14.56 3.89
C SER A 194 -15.52 -15.85 4.38
N ALA A 195 -15.21 -15.96 5.69
CA ALA A 195 -14.69 -17.19 6.28
C ALA A 195 -15.68 -18.35 6.18
N ALA A 196 -16.97 -18.12 6.39
CA ALA A 196 -18.02 -19.14 6.24
C ALA A 196 -18.11 -19.63 4.78
N LEU A 197 -18.08 -18.72 3.81
CA LEU A 197 -18.10 -19.07 2.37
C LEU A 197 -16.90 -19.94 1.97
N VAL A 198 -15.69 -19.60 2.44
CA VAL A 198 -14.48 -20.42 2.20
C VAL A 198 -14.62 -21.79 2.85
N SER A 199 -15.20 -21.88 4.04
CA SER A 199 -15.33 -23.14 4.78
C SER A 199 -16.37 -24.08 4.20
N ALA A 200 -17.29 -23.59 3.37
CA ALA A 200 -18.25 -24.39 2.63
C ALA A 200 -17.66 -25.13 1.41
N CYS A 201 -16.43 -24.76 0.99
CA CYS A 201 -15.69 -25.42 -0.10
C CYS A 201 -14.93 -26.65 0.38
#